data_0d5b24090b95aac1daf2b2fc7434897c
#
_entry.id   0d5b24090b95aac1daf2b2fc7434897c
#
_cell.length_a   1.000
_cell.length_b   1.000
_cell.length_c   1.000
_cell.angle_alpha   90.00
_cell.angle_beta   90.00
_cell.angle_gamma   90.00
#
_symmetry.space_group_name_H-M   'P 1'
#
loop_
_entity.id
_entity.type
_entity.pdbx_description
1 polymer ?
#
loop_
_entity_poly.entity_id
_entity_poly.type
_entity_poly.pdbx_seq_one_letter_code
_entity_poly.pdbx_strand_id
1 'polypeptide(L)'
;GLVISTGERPVSTISSEVHLSYRIRPLSHHFSFIHAVHRIHRNRPGKRVLTPASSNRVTLTLPSDAATTMLASGRRLAVRCRPSARLASSQPLAAPADPDGLSPPARRLVDLEDRHGAHNYAPLPVVLARGSGTRVWDVDGRSYYDFLSAYSAVNQGHCHPKIVGALAEQARTLTLTSRAFHNDCLGEFAEYCTDYFGYDRVLPMNTGVEGGETALKLARRWGYEVKGIEENKARVLFAQGNFWGRTLAAVSSSDDPEAYGGFGPYMPGFSSLPYADPAALRAELERDGAHICAFMVEPIQGEAGVVVPPDGYLAEVKALCEQHRVLLICDEVQTGLGRCGTRLCSDHDAVRPDVVVLGKALSGGVLPVAAVLADDEVMLTVRPGQHGSTYGGNPLACRVATAALEVLREEKLAENAQVRGRHLREGIEWLRPKGTSGNPRGARAGASAVGCDCDRGRRGGESGVGCVSHHVR
;
A
#
# COMPACT_ATOMS: atom_id res chain seq x y z
N GLY A 1 2.27 -31.20 9.81
CA GLY A 1 0.86 -30.90 9.89
C GLY A 1 0.04 -32.14 9.66
N LEU A 2 -0.81 -32.47 10.63
CA LEU A 2 -1.71 -33.63 10.57
C LEU A 2 -3.11 -33.11 10.25
N VAL A 3 -3.70 -33.50 9.14
CA VAL A 3 -5.11 -33.25 8.82
C VAL A 3 -5.89 -34.45 9.25
N ILE A 4 -6.82 -34.30 10.20
CA ILE A 4 -7.77 -35.36 10.60
C ILE A 4 -9.12 -35.02 9.98
N SER A 5 -9.60 -35.90 9.08
CA SER A 5 -10.96 -35.85 8.55
C SER A 5 -11.88 -36.54 9.55
N THR A 6 -12.88 -35.83 10.11
CA THR A 6 -13.94 -36.43 10.94
C THR A 6 -15.19 -36.58 10.09
N GLY A 7 -15.51 -37.87 9.79
CA GLY A 7 -16.84 -38.23 9.32
C GLY A 7 -17.80 -38.33 10.51
N GLU A 8 -18.94 -37.70 10.39
CA GLU A 8 -20.01 -37.73 11.39
C GLU A 8 -20.65 -39.10 11.58
N ARG A 9 -20.77 -39.57 12.82
CA ARG A 9 -21.90 -40.35 13.37
C ARG A 9 -22.03 -40.12 14.89
N PRO A 10 -23.21 -40.37 15.49
CA PRO A 10 -23.60 -39.67 16.71
C PRO A 10 -23.27 -40.44 18.02
N VAL A 11 -23.21 -39.65 19.05
CA VAL A 11 -23.09 -39.80 20.50
C VAL A 11 -23.47 -41.13 21.11
N SER A 12 -22.54 -41.73 21.86
CA SER A 12 -22.82 -42.40 23.15
C SER A 12 -21.59 -42.27 24.07
N THR A 13 -21.86 -41.89 25.26
CA THR A 13 -20.98 -41.61 26.40
C THR A 13 -20.16 -42.84 26.81
N ILE A 14 -18.81 -42.73 26.82
CA ILE A 14 -17.96 -43.57 27.70
C ILE A 14 -16.65 -42.80 27.97
N SER A 15 -16.35 -42.62 29.25
CA SER A 15 -15.06 -42.13 29.75
C SER A 15 -13.99 -43.23 29.60
N SER A 16 -12.86 -42.92 29.00
CA SER A 16 -11.62 -43.65 29.20
C SER A 16 -10.42 -42.85 28.74
N GLU A 17 -9.47 -42.72 29.63
CA GLU A 17 -8.15 -42.15 29.41
C GLU A 17 -7.42 -42.91 28.29
N VAL A 18 -6.93 -42.18 27.29
CA VAL A 18 -6.09 -42.73 26.23
C VAL A 18 -4.65 -42.30 26.43
N HIS A 19 -3.82 -43.23 26.88
CA HIS A 19 -2.35 -43.08 26.81
C HIS A 19 -1.89 -43.31 25.37
N LEU A 20 -1.40 -42.24 24.73
CA LEU A 20 -0.73 -42.33 23.41
C LEU A 20 0.79 -42.31 23.60
N SER A 21 1.42 -43.46 23.35
CA SER A 21 2.86 -43.59 23.22
C SER A 21 3.29 -43.39 21.75
N TYR A 22 4.14 -42.43 21.45
CA TYR A 22 4.70 -42.23 20.12
C TYR A 22 6.14 -42.73 20.04
N ARG A 23 6.39 -43.63 19.08
CA ARG A 23 7.74 -43.97 18.61
C ARG A 23 8.09 -43.02 17.47
N ILE A 24 9.08 -42.15 17.68
CA ILE A 24 9.66 -41.29 16.64
C ILE A 24 10.89 -42.02 16.07
N ARG A 25 10.90 -42.27 14.76
CA ARG A 25 12.11 -42.63 14.03
C ARG A 25 12.86 -41.34 13.67
N PRO A 26 14.18 -41.26 13.84
CA PRO A 26 14.95 -40.07 13.50
C PRO A 26 15.15 -39.98 11.98
N LEU A 27 14.69 -38.90 11.37
CA LEU A 27 15.13 -38.43 10.07
C LEU A 27 16.13 -37.31 10.33
N SER A 28 17.31 -37.48 9.78
CA SER A 28 18.47 -36.63 9.92
C SER A 28 18.29 -35.27 9.23
N HIS A 29 18.82 -34.26 9.91
CA HIS A 29 19.14 -32.90 9.44
C HIS A 29 18.02 -31.88 9.21
N HIS A 30 18.12 -30.81 9.99
CA HIS A 30 17.47 -29.48 10.00
C HIS A 30 16.25 -29.30 10.91
N PHE A 31 16.51 -29.19 12.22
CA PHE A 31 15.66 -28.44 13.14
C PHE A 31 16.48 -27.93 14.34
N SER A 32 17.08 -26.77 14.20
CA SER A 32 17.74 -26.02 15.27
C SER A 32 17.05 -24.67 15.47
N PHE A 33 15.81 -24.65 15.93
CA PHE A 33 15.18 -23.37 16.35
C PHE A 33 14.03 -23.49 17.37
N ILE A 34 13.79 -24.67 17.98
CA ILE A 34 12.69 -24.83 18.96
C ILE A 34 13.19 -25.16 20.39
N HIS A 35 14.48 -25.13 20.65
CA HIS A 35 15.02 -25.50 21.98
C HIS A 35 15.42 -24.32 22.90
N ALA A 36 15.10 -23.08 22.54
CA ALA A 36 15.47 -21.90 23.35
C ALA A 36 14.39 -21.38 24.31
N VAL A 37 13.17 -21.89 24.30
CA VAL A 37 12.06 -21.36 25.11
C VAL A 37 11.73 -22.20 26.36
N HIS A 38 12.34 -23.38 26.57
CA HIS A 38 11.97 -24.26 27.68
C HIS A 38 12.97 -24.29 28.85
N ARG A 39 13.91 -23.33 28.99
CA ARG A 39 14.93 -23.34 30.06
C ARG A 39 14.95 -22.16 31.01
N ILE A 40 13.85 -21.39 31.15
CA ILE A 40 13.77 -20.26 32.10
C ILE A 40 12.59 -20.42 33.11
N HIS A 41 12.26 -21.60 33.53
CA HIS A 41 11.38 -21.77 34.69
C HIS A 41 11.71 -23.00 35.50
N ARG A 42 12.88 -22.98 36.19
CA ARG A 42 13.12 -23.74 37.43
C ARG A 42 14.20 -23.04 38.24
N ASN A 43 13.77 -22.19 39.17
CA ASN A 43 14.30 -22.07 40.53
C ASN A 43 13.76 -20.82 41.24
N ARG A 44 12.80 -21.02 42.09
CA ARG A 44 12.77 -20.62 43.50
C ARG A 44 11.41 -20.93 44.13
N PRO A 45 11.39 -21.48 45.37
CA PRO A 45 10.17 -21.78 46.09
C PRO A 45 9.78 -20.61 47.01
N GLY A 46 8.48 -20.34 47.17
CA GLY A 46 8.01 -19.36 48.14
C GLY A 46 6.47 -19.27 48.13
N LYS A 47 5.85 -19.97 49.01
CA LYS A 47 4.42 -19.98 49.30
C LYS A 47 3.86 -18.59 49.54
N ARG A 48 2.71 -18.26 48.95
CA ARG A 48 1.56 -17.67 49.63
C ARG A 48 0.29 -17.88 48.81
N VAL A 49 -0.67 -18.52 49.50
CA VAL A 49 -2.05 -18.74 49.09
C VAL A 49 -2.78 -17.42 49.28
N LEU A 50 -3.49 -16.94 48.27
CA LEU A 50 -4.61 -15.98 48.42
C LEU A 50 -5.77 -16.43 47.55
N THR A 51 -6.88 -16.64 48.25
CA THR A 51 -8.20 -17.04 47.79
C THR A 51 -8.88 -15.93 46.95
N PRO A 52 -9.82 -16.24 46.06
CA PRO A 52 -10.49 -15.25 45.23
C PRO A 52 -11.65 -14.59 46.00
N ALA A 53 -11.76 -13.27 45.89
CA ALA A 53 -12.90 -12.50 46.38
C ALA A 53 -13.77 -12.00 45.21
N SER A 54 -14.98 -12.50 45.23
CA SER A 54 -16.29 -11.93 44.90
C SER A 54 -16.44 -10.86 43.79
N SER A 55 -17.25 -11.22 42.83
CA SER A 55 -18.00 -10.39 41.90
C SER A 55 -18.92 -9.37 42.60
N ASN A 56 -18.77 -8.10 42.26
CA ASN A 56 -19.81 -7.09 42.57
C ASN A 56 -20.57 -6.73 41.29
N ARG A 57 -21.80 -7.25 41.19
CA ARG A 57 -22.85 -6.72 40.32
C ARG A 57 -23.44 -5.50 40.98
N VAL A 58 -23.40 -4.36 40.32
CA VAL A 58 -24.20 -3.19 40.70
C VAL A 58 -25.49 -3.24 39.90
N THR A 59 -26.60 -3.50 40.59
CA THR A 59 -27.96 -3.42 40.04
C THR A 59 -28.52 -2.05 40.42
N LEU A 60 -28.81 -1.21 39.44
CA LEU A 60 -29.56 0.03 39.60
C LEU A 60 -31.04 -0.28 39.45
N THR A 61 -31.79 -0.24 40.56
CA THR A 61 -33.27 -0.23 40.61
C THR A 61 -33.76 1.20 40.63
N LEU A 62 -34.61 1.56 39.66
CA LEU A 62 -35.43 2.76 39.67
C LEU A 62 -36.75 2.45 40.40
N PRO A 63 -37.26 3.33 41.27
CA PRO A 63 -38.62 3.19 41.79
C PRO A 63 -39.63 3.87 40.86
N SER A 64 -40.69 3.12 40.56
CA SER A 64 -41.91 3.61 39.97
C SER A 64 -42.85 4.13 41.08
N ASP A 65 -43.75 4.98 40.64
CA ASP A 65 -45.00 5.39 41.23
C ASP A 65 -45.03 6.68 42.06
N ALA A 66 -45.71 7.66 41.53
CA ALA A 66 -46.94 8.15 42.08
C ALA A 66 -47.54 9.25 41.18
N ALA A 67 -48.62 8.85 40.57
CA ALA A 67 -49.57 9.81 39.94
C ALA A 67 -50.63 10.22 41.02
N THR A 68 -51.18 11.41 40.77
CA THR A 68 -52.53 11.84 41.15
C THR A 68 -52.70 12.53 42.53
N THR A 69 -53.05 13.81 42.57
CA THR A 69 -54.36 14.31 42.90
C THR A 69 -54.38 15.80 43.28
N MET A 70 -55.21 16.55 42.56
CA MET A 70 -56.18 17.60 42.90
C MET A 70 -55.81 18.93 43.54
N LEU A 71 -56.07 19.97 42.77
CA LEU A 71 -57.09 21.06 42.93
C LEU A 71 -57.17 21.89 44.22
N ALA A 72 -57.19 23.17 43.94
CA ALA A 72 -57.93 24.26 44.57
C ALA A 72 -57.25 25.08 45.67
N SER A 73 -56.92 26.29 45.34
CA SER A 73 -57.51 27.50 45.90
C SER A 73 -56.70 28.74 45.48
N GLY A 74 -57.42 29.67 44.96
CA GLY A 74 -56.84 30.94 44.48
C GLY A 74 -56.51 31.90 45.64
N ARG A 75 -55.39 32.56 45.54
CA ARG A 75 -55.13 33.92 46.03
C ARG A 75 -54.10 34.61 45.22
N ARG A 76 -54.49 35.73 44.58
CA ARG A 76 -53.60 36.66 43.87
C ARG A 76 -52.71 37.38 44.88
N LEU A 77 -51.41 37.22 44.75
CA LEU A 77 -50.43 38.12 45.35
C LEU A 77 -49.71 38.86 44.19
N ALA A 78 -49.97 40.15 44.06
CA ALA A 78 -49.27 41.03 43.17
C ALA A 78 -47.91 41.36 43.78
N VAL A 79 -46.85 40.85 43.22
CA VAL A 79 -45.50 41.27 43.55
C VAL A 79 -45.04 42.25 42.45
N ARG A 80 -44.82 43.48 42.81
CA ARG A 80 -44.21 44.51 42.02
C ARG A 80 -42.72 44.12 41.82
N CYS A 81 -42.35 43.68 40.65
CA CYS A 81 -40.95 43.59 40.28
C CYS A 81 -40.42 44.96 39.87
N ARG A 82 -39.40 45.44 40.60
CA ARG A 82 -38.52 46.53 40.17
C ARG A 82 -37.66 46.03 39.02
N PRO A 83 -37.30 46.87 37.99
CA PRO A 83 -36.40 46.46 36.97
C PRO A 83 -34.97 46.38 37.52
N SER A 84 -34.48 45.19 37.74
CA SER A 84 -33.07 44.95 38.05
C SER A 84 -32.23 45.02 36.80
N ALA A 85 -31.06 45.59 36.99
CA ALA A 85 -30.00 45.90 36.08
C ALA A 85 -29.80 44.82 35.00
N ARG A 86 -29.53 45.28 33.76
CA ARG A 86 -28.99 44.48 32.66
C ARG A 86 -27.75 43.73 33.15
N LEU A 87 -27.86 42.41 33.34
CA LEU A 87 -26.72 41.56 33.35
C LEU A 87 -26.16 41.61 31.92
N ALA A 88 -24.97 42.17 31.77
CA ALA A 88 -24.16 42.02 30.58
C ALA A 88 -23.98 40.53 30.33
N SER A 89 -24.51 40.03 29.20
CA SER A 89 -24.19 38.70 28.74
C SER A 89 -22.70 38.69 28.45
N SER A 90 -21.90 38.11 29.33
CA SER A 90 -20.54 37.73 28.99
C SER A 90 -20.68 36.64 27.92
N GLN A 91 -20.52 37.04 26.66
CA GLN A 91 -20.24 36.05 25.62
C GLN A 91 -18.99 35.29 26.09
N PRO A 92 -18.98 33.97 26.05
CA PRO A 92 -17.75 33.24 26.29
C PRO A 92 -16.71 33.80 25.34
N LEU A 93 -15.55 34.18 25.85
CA LEU A 93 -14.41 34.48 25.03
C LEU A 93 -14.27 33.33 24.03
N ALA A 94 -14.32 33.66 22.73
CA ALA A 94 -14.04 32.68 21.69
C ALA A 94 -12.69 32.04 22.04
N ALA A 95 -12.65 30.73 22.11
CA ALA A 95 -11.40 29.99 22.26
C ALA A 95 -10.42 30.51 21.21
N PRO A 96 -9.13 30.66 21.55
CA PRO A 96 -8.14 31.09 20.56
C PRO A 96 -8.25 30.17 19.34
N ALA A 97 -8.23 30.78 18.14
CA ALA A 97 -8.31 30.03 16.90
C ALA A 97 -7.14 29.03 16.86
N ASP A 98 -7.43 27.80 16.46
CA ASP A 98 -6.42 26.76 16.25
C ASP A 98 -5.39 27.26 15.25
N PRO A 99 -4.07 27.16 15.53
CA PRO A 99 -3.02 27.71 14.65
C PRO A 99 -3.02 27.08 13.25
N ASP A 100 -3.50 25.84 13.13
CA ASP A 100 -3.61 25.11 11.86
C ASP A 100 -5.01 25.24 11.24
N GLY A 101 -5.92 26.00 11.87
CA GLY A 101 -7.30 26.18 11.43
C GLY A 101 -8.17 24.93 11.57
N LEU A 102 -7.75 23.94 12.38
CA LEU A 102 -8.49 22.71 12.62
C LEU A 102 -9.71 22.95 13.51
N SER A 103 -10.79 22.23 13.24
CA SER A 103 -11.93 22.17 14.14
C SER A 103 -11.57 21.39 15.43
N PRO A 104 -12.31 21.57 16.56
CA PRO A 104 -12.05 20.79 17.76
C PRO A 104 -12.08 19.27 17.58
N PRO A 105 -13.00 18.66 16.78
CA PRO A 105 -12.94 17.24 16.44
C PRO A 105 -11.67 16.85 15.69
N ALA A 106 -11.26 17.63 14.68
CA ALA A 106 -10.06 17.37 13.89
C ALA A 106 -8.80 17.49 14.76
N ARG A 107 -8.67 18.56 15.56
CA ARG A 107 -7.56 18.76 16.51
C ARG A 107 -7.42 17.60 17.47
N ARG A 108 -8.52 17.12 18.07
CA ARG A 108 -8.49 15.95 18.95
C ARG A 108 -7.89 14.72 18.28
N LEU A 109 -8.20 14.47 16.99
CA LEU A 109 -7.68 13.31 16.25
C LEU A 109 -6.19 13.47 15.94
N VAL A 110 -5.76 14.66 15.52
CA VAL A 110 -4.34 14.99 15.33
C VAL A 110 -3.55 14.82 16.63
N ASP A 111 -4.06 15.36 17.77
CA ASP A 111 -3.40 15.24 19.07
C ASP A 111 -3.29 13.75 19.54
N LEU A 112 -4.25 12.90 19.17
CA LEU A 112 -4.17 11.45 19.44
C LEU A 112 -3.07 10.79 18.61
N GLU A 113 -2.98 11.10 17.33
CA GLU A 113 -1.93 10.60 16.44
C GLU A 113 -0.55 11.09 16.89
N ASP A 114 -0.39 12.37 17.18
CA ASP A 114 0.84 12.96 17.68
C ASP A 114 1.30 12.34 19.01
N ARG A 115 0.37 12.02 19.89
CA ARG A 115 0.70 11.42 21.19
C ARG A 115 1.12 9.97 21.11
N HIS A 116 0.59 9.22 20.15
CA HIS A 116 0.75 7.76 20.09
C HIS A 116 1.45 7.25 18.83
N GLY A 117 1.56 8.09 17.78
CA GLY A 117 2.23 7.77 16.52
C GLY A 117 3.75 7.96 16.58
N ALA A 118 4.43 7.55 15.53
CA ALA A 118 5.90 7.56 15.44
C ALA A 118 6.49 8.88 14.90
N HIS A 119 5.68 9.83 14.46
CA HIS A 119 6.06 11.13 13.86
C HIS A 119 7.03 11.00 12.67
N ASN A 120 6.88 9.94 11.89
CA ASN A 120 7.71 9.68 10.72
C ASN A 120 7.19 10.35 9.44
N TYR A 121 6.07 11.05 9.52
CA TYR A 121 5.48 11.89 8.48
C TYR A 121 5.11 13.26 9.03
N ALA A 122 5.01 14.25 8.12
CA ALA A 122 4.45 15.57 8.39
C ALA A 122 3.14 15.74 7.59
N PRO A 123 2.00 15.22 8.08
CA PRO A 123 0.74 15.25 7.36
C PRO A 123 0.22 16.68 7.16
N LEU A 124 -0.55 16.89 6.09
CA LEU A 124 -1.33 18.12 5.93
C LEU A 124 -2.37 18.22 7.05
N PRO A 125 -2.73 19.43 7.52
CA PRO A 125 -3.68 19.64 8.60
C PRO A 125 -5.14 19.41 8.15
N VAL A 126 -5.42 18.21 7.63
CA VAL A 126 -6.74 17.77 7.16
C VAL A 126 -6.98 16.35 7.64
N VAL A 127 -8.07 16.10 8.36
CA VAL A 127 -8.42 14.78 8.87
C VAL A 127 -9.50 14.17 7.98
N LEU A 128 -9.10 13.32 7.04
CA LEU A 128 -10.01 12.66 6.10
C LEU A 128 -10.78 11.52 6.77
N ALA A 129 -12.08 11.41 6.49
CA ALA A 129 -12.97 10.41 7.09
C ALA A 129 -13.77 9.59 6.08
N ARG A 130 -13.88 10.04 4.84
CA ARG A 130 -14.65 9.36 3.78
C ARG A 130 -14.01 9.58 2.42
N GLY A 131 -14.12 8.58 1.54
CA GLY A 131 -13.72 8.66 0.14
C GLY A 131 -14.74 8.01 -0.78
N SER A 132 -14.93 8.54 -1.99
CA SER A 132 -15.73 7.93 -3.06
C SER A 132 -15.28 8.48 -4.42
N GLY A 133 -14.89 7.61 -5.33
CA GLY A 133 -14.38 8.04 -6.64
C GLY A 133 -13.17 8.97 -6.48
N THR A 134 -13.23 10.16 -7.06
CA THR A 134 -12.17 11.18 -7.01
C THR A 134 -12.31 12.16 -5.83
N ARG A 135 -13.31 11.97 -4.96
CA ARG A 135 -13.57 12.87 -3.84
C ARG A 135 -13.28 12.25 -2.50
N VAL A 136 -12.79 13.09 -1.59
CA VAL A 136 -12.62 12.77 -0.18
C VAL A 136 -13.31 13.84 0.68
N TRP A 137 -13.66 13.47 1.90
CA TRP A 137 -14.30 14.37 2.87
C TRP A 137 -13.58 14.29 4.20
N ASP A 138 -13.39 15.45 4.82
CA ASP A 138 -12.84 15.53 6.17
C ASP A 138 -13.92 15.21 7.24
N VAL A 139 -13.48 15.19 8.49
CA VAL A 139 -14.36 14.95 9.65
C VAL A 139 -15.40 16.03 9.88
N ASP A 140 -15.21 17.21 9.27
CA ASP A 140 -16.18 18.32 9.32
C ASP A 140 -17.16 18.28 8.15
N GLY A 141 -17.02 17.30 7.24
CA GLY A 141 -17.87 17.13 6.07
C GLY A 141 -17.51 18.00 4.87
N ARG A 142 -16.38 18.73 4.90
CA ARG A 142 -15.90 19.45 3.72
C ARG A 142 -15.41 18.48 2.68
N SER A 143 -15.73 18.73 1.41
CA SER A 143 -15.31 17.88 0.30
C SER A 143 -14.10 18.43 -0.43
N TYR A 144 -13.24 17.52 -0.91
CA TYR A 144 -12.03 17.84 -1.67
C TYR A 144 -11.96 16.94 -2.90
N TYR A 145 -11.34 17.43 -3.98
CA TYR A 145 -10.85 16.55 -5.03
C TYR A 145 -9.50 15.98 -4.62
N ASP A 146 -9.35 14.67 -4.72
CA ASP A 146 -8.10 13.98 -4.42
C ASP A 146 -7.19 13.96 -5.66
N PHE A 147 -6.20 14.88 -5.68
CA PHE A 147 -5.14 14.91 -6.70
C PHE A 147 -3.88 14.14 -6.26
N LEU A 148 -3.82 13.68 -5.02
CA LEU A 148 -2.72 12.85 -4.54
C LEU A 148 -2.92 11.38 -4.89
N SER A 149 -4.17 10.89 -4.85
CA SER A 149 -4.54 9.51 -5.18
C SER A 149 -3.74 8.47 -4.38
N ALA A 150 -3.40 8.78 -3.11
CA ALA A 150 -2.54 7.96 -2.26
C ALA A 150 -1.26 7.49 -3.00
N TYR A 151 -0.57 8.41 -3.67
CA TYR A 151 0.63 8.12 -4.50
C TYR A 151 0.39 7.09 -5.60
N SER A 152 -0.73 7.19 -6.31
CA SER A 152 -1.18 6.24 -7.35
C SER A 152 -1.69 4.90 -6.83
N ALA A 153 -2.18 4.82 -5.60
CA ALA A 153 -2.76 3.58 -5.07
C ALA A 153 -4.26 3.44 -5.35
N VAL A 154 -4.97 4.54 -5.62
CA VAL A 154 -6.41 4.55 -5.87
C VAL A 154 -6.77 4.95 -7.31
N ASN A 155 -6.08 4.36 -8.29
CA ASN A 155 -6.32 4.63 -9.72
C ASN A 155 -7.77 4.36 -10.15
N GLN A 156 -8.42 3.39 -9.51
CA GLN A 156 -9.83 3.03 -9.72
C GLN A 156 -10.80 3.94 -8.96
N GLY A 157 -10.28 4.93 -8.21
CA GLY A 157 -11.06 5.79 -7.31
C GLY A 157 -11.26 5.17 -5.92
N HIS A 158 -11.57 6.04 -4.95
CA HIS A 158 -11.83 5.61 -3.57
C HIS A 158 -13.07 4.72 -3.48
N CYS A 159 -12.93 3.61 -2.75
CA CYS A 159 -14.04 2.72 -2.39
C CYS A 159 -14.84 2.22 -3.61
N HIS A 160 -14.14 1.81 -4.68
CA HIS A 160 -14.81 1.30 -5.88
C HIS A 160 -15.75 0.12 -5.55
N PRO A 161 -17.04 0.15 -5.90
CA PRO A 161 -18.04 -0.81 -5.41
C PRO A 161 -17.73 -2.26 -5.77
N LYS A 162 -17.24 -2.55 -6.98
CA LYS A 162 -16.85 -3.91 -7.42
C LYS A 162 -15.68 -4.43 -6.56
N ILE A 163 -14.68 -3.60 -6.29
CA ILE A 163 -13.49 -3.99 -5.52
C ILE A 163 -13.84 -4.19 -4.04
N VAL A 164 -14.60 -3.25 -3.45
CA VAL A 164 -15.08 -3.37 -2.06
C VAL A 164 -16.03 -4.56 -1.90
N GLY A 165 -16.85 -4.84 -2.91
CA GLY A 165 -17.71 -6.01 -2.96
C GLY A 165 -16.91 -7.32 -2.90
N ALA A 166 -15.89 -7.46 -3.75
CA ALA A 166 -15.01 -8.62 -3.76
C ALA A 166 -14.27 -8.81 -2.42
N LEU A 167 -13.79 -7.71 -1.81
CA LEU A 167 -13.21 -7.72 -0.47
C LEU A 167 -14.19 -8.26 0.57
N ALA A 168 -15.40 -7.71 0.61
CA ALA A 168 -16.40 -8.02 1.61
C ALA A 168 -16.92 -9.47 1.49
N GLU A 169 -17.05 -9.99 0.30
CA GLU A 169 -17.46 -11.37 0.03
C GLU A 169 -16.37 -12.36 0.43
N GLN A 170 -15.14 -12.16 -0.05
CA GLN A 170 -14.04 -13.07 0.24
C GLN A 170 -13.66 -13.05 1.73
N ALA A 171 -13.79 -11.92 2.42
CA ALA A 171 -13.52 -11.81 3.86
C ALA A 171 -14.45 -12.67 4.72
N ARG A 172 -15.64 -13.05 4.23
CA ARG A 172 -16.56 -13.94 4.92
C ARG A 172 -16.29 -15.42 4.64
N THR A 173 -15.50 -15.73 3.61
CA THR A 173 -15.23 -17.11 3.14
C THR A 173 -13.89 -17.60 3.64
N LEU A 174 -12.80 -17.01 3.20
CA LEU A 174 -11.43 -17.42 3.56
C LEU A 174 -10.47 -16.26 3.32
N THR A 175 -9.73 -15.86 4.35
CA THR A 175 -8.83 -14.69 4.26
C THR A 175 -7.36 -15.09 4.09
N LEU A 176 -6.90 -16.15 4.76
CA LEU A 176 -5.50 -16.55 4.79
C LEU A 176 -5.35 -18.06 4.99
N THR A 177 -4.50 -18.70 4.15
CA THR A 177 -4.09 -20.12 4.30
C THR A 177 -2.59 -20.26 4.50
N SER A 178 -1.80 -19.17 4.38
CA SER A 178 -0.37 -19.20 4.07
C SER A 178 -0.06 -20.00 2.78
N ARG A 179 1.23 -20.20 2.45
CA ARG A 179 1.64 -21.02 1.30
C ARG A 179 1.89 -22.50 1.67
N ALA A 180 1.49 -22.89 2.87
CA ALA A 180 1.50 -24.30 3.28
C ALA A 180 0.38 -25.11 2.59
N PHE A 181 -0.67 -24.42 2.12
CA PHE A 181 -1.80 -25.01 1.42
C PHE A 181 -2.05 -24.30 0.09
N HIS A 182 -2.65 -25.00 -0.86
CA HIS A 182 -3.29 -24.36 -1.99
C HIS A 182 -4.59 -23.70 -1.53
N ASN A 183 -5.03 -22.66 -2.28
CA ASN A 183 -6.35 -22.08 -2.14
C ASN A 183 -6.97 -21.89 -3.53
N ASP A 184 -8.26 -21.70 -3.58
CA ASP A 184 -9.06 -21.60 -4.80
C ASP A 184 -8.90 -20.27 -5.56
N CYS A 185 -8.26 -19.26 -4.96
CA CYS A 185 -8.16 -17.91 -5.55
C CYS A 185 -6.81 -17.65 -6.22
N LEU A 186 -5.72 -18.25 -5.70
CA LEU A 186 -4.37 -17.89 -6.16
C LEU A 186 -4.09 -18.34 -7.59
N GLY A 187 -4.54 -19.55 -7.98
CA GLY A 187 -4.36 -20.06 -9.35
C GLY A 187 -5.08 -19.18 -10.36
N GLU A 188 -6.34 -18.82 -10.09
CA GLU A 188 -7.14 -17.95 -10.93
C GLU A 188 -6.56 -16.54 -11.04
N PHE A 189 -6.07 -15.97 -9.94
CA PHE A 189 -5.35 -14.69 -9.96
C PHE A 189 -4.07 -14.77 -10.78
N ALA A 190 -3.30 -15.86 -10.63
CA ALA A 190 -2.05 -16.04 -11.36
C ALA A 190 -2.31 -16.12 -12.87
N GLU A 191 -3.25 -16.95 -13.30
CA GLU A 191 -3.69 -17.08 -14.69
C GLU A 191 -4.14 -15.72 -15.25
N TYR A 192 -5.07 -15.03 -14.55
CA TYR A 192 -5.55 -13.73 -14.98
C TYR A 192 -4.42 -12.71 -15.13
N CYS A 193 -3.49 -12.69 -14.17
CA CYS A 193 -2.39 -11.73 -14.14
C CYS A 193 -1.38 -12.00 -15.27
N THR A 194 -1.01 -13.26 -15.48
CA THR A 194 -0.07 -13.65 -16.55
C THR A 194 -0.66 -13.39 -17.92
N ASP A 195 -1.92 -13.72 -18.15
CA ASP A 195 -2.64 -13.43 -19.40
C ASP A 195 -2.76 -11.92 -19.66
N TYR A 196 -3.09 -11.15 -18.61
CA TYR A 196 -3.29 -9.71 -18.74
C TYR A 196 -2.00 -8.97 -19.10
N PHE A 197 -0.86 -9.37 -18.53
CA PHE A 197 0.42 -8.69 -18.74
C PHE A 197 1.34 -9.37 -19.76
N GLY A 198 1.07 -10.62 -20.12
CA GLY A 198 1.85 -11.37 -21.11
C GLY A 198 3.18 -11.90 -20.56
N TYR A 199 3.19 -12.48 -19.36
CA TYR A 199 4.32 -13.15 -18.71
C TYR A 199 3.98 -14.58 -18.37
N ASP A 200 5.01 -15.44 -18.22
CA ASP A 200 4.78 -16.86 -17.85
C ASP A 200 4.36 -17.00 -16.39
N ARG A 201 4.88 -16.15 -15.49
CA ARG A 201 4.69 -16.30 -14.04
C ARG A 201 4.43 -14.99 -13.32
N VAL A 202 3.71 -15.13 -12.21
CA VAL A 202 3.51 -14.08 -11.20
C VAL A 202 3.85 -14.60 -9.80
N LEU A 203 4.61 -13.80 -9.04
CA LEU A 203 4.89 -14.07 -7.63
C LEU A 203 4.24 -12.97 -6.78
N PRO A 204 3.10 -13.24 -6.12
CA PRO A 204 2.41 -12.24 -5.32
C PRO A 204 3.11 -11.99 -3.99
N MET A 205 3.18 -10.71 -3.63
CA MET A 205 3.69 -10.18 -2.37
C MET A 205 2.67 -9.20 -1.77
N ASN A 206 3.02 -8.42 -0.74
CA ASN A 206 2.08 -7.52 -0.08
C ASN A 206 2.36 -6.05 -0.37
N THR A 207 3.61 -5.63 -0.37
CA THR A 207 4.01 -4.24 -0.58
C THR A 207 4.94 -4.11 -1.79
N GLY A 208 4.98 -2.90 -2.39
CA GLY A 208 5.88 -2.65 -3.52
C GLY A 208 7.34 -2.94 -3.19
N VAL A 209 7.79 -2.61 -1.97
CA VAL A 209 9.16 -2.90 -1.54
C VAL A 209 9.44 -4.40 -1.41
N GLU A 210 8.48 -5.21 -0.94
CA GLU A 210 8.63 -6.67 -0.98
C GLU A 210 8.72 -7.19 -2.42
N GLY A 211 7.98 -6.58 -3.35
CA GLY A 211 8.12 -6.84 -4.79
C GLY A 211 9.52 -6.51 -5.30
N GLY A 212 10.06 -5.33 -4.95
CA GLY A 212 11.42 -4.94 -5.28
C GLY A 212 12.48 -5.89 -4.72
N GLU A 213 12.40 -6.24 -3.44
CA GLU A 213 13.28 -7.23 -2.79
C GLU A 213 13.19 -8.60 -3.50
N THR A 214 11.99 -9.01 -3.90
CA THR A 214 11.76 -10.25 -4.66
C THR A 214 12.44 -10.18 -6.02
N ALA A 215 12.26 -9.09 -6.77
CA ALA A 215 12.87 -8.88 -8.09
C ALA A 215 14.40 -8.91 -8.01
N LEU A 216 14.99 -8.28 -6.99
CA LEU A 216 16.44 -8.31 -6.76
C LEU A 216 16.96 -9.71 -6.42
N LYS A 217 16.21 -10.48 -5.62
CA LYS A 217 16.58 -11.88 -5.32
C LYS A 217 16.51 -12.76 -6.56
N LEU A 218 15.47 -12.61 -7.38
CA LEU A 218 15.34 -13.30 -8.67
C LEU A 218 16.51 -12.94 -9.59
N ALA A 219 16.82 -11.65 -9.72
CA ALA A 219 17.92 -11.19 -10.60
C ALA A 219 19.30 -11.72 -10.14
N ARG A 220 19.58 -11.69 -8.84
CA ARG A 220 20.85 -12.26 -8.32
C ARG A 220 20.90 -13.76 -8.55
N ARG A 221 19.79 -14.48 -8.31
CA ARG A 221 19.74 -15.92 -8.51
C ARG A 221 19.91 -16.30 -9.98
N TRP A 222 19.24 -15.60 -10.88
CA TRP A 222 19.42 -15.74 -12.33
C TRP A 222 20.86 -15.42 -12.74
N GLY A 223 21.44 -14.37 -12.14
CA GLY A 223 22.85 -14.00 -12.37
C GLY A 223 23.81 -15.14 -12.07
N TYR A 224 23.59 -15.87 -10.98
CA TYR A 224 24.42 -17.01 -10.59
C TYR A 224 24.12 -18.26 -11.41
N GLU A 225 22.86 -18.65 -11.57
CA GLU A 225 22.47 -19.94 -12.15
C GLU A 225 22.42 -19.91 -13.69
N VAL A 226 22.05 -18.78 -14.30
CA VAL A 226 21.83 -18.67 -15.75
C VAL A 226 22.94 -17.86 -16.43
N LYS A 227 23.25 -16.67 -15.91
CA LYS A 227 24.32 -15.84 -16.50
C LYS A 227 25.71 -16.39 -16.18
N GLY A 228 25.90 -17.11 -15.07
CA GLY A 228 27.17 -17.69 -14.66
C GLY A 228 28.10 -16.74 -13.90
N ILE A 229 27.56 -15.72 -13.24
CA ILE A 229 28.31 -14.82 -12.36
C ILE A 229 28.85 -15.64 -11.18
N GLU A 230 30.09 -15.39 -10.78
CA GLU A 230 30.71 -15.98 -9.60
C GLU A 230 29.89 -15.66 -8.34
N GLU A 231 29.78 -16.60 -7.43
CA GLU A 231 29.01 -16.46 -6.19
C GLU A 231 29.44 -15.21 -5.41
N ASN A 232 28.47 -14.45 -4.90
CA ASN A 232 28.62 -13.18 -4.20
C ASN A 232 29.22 -12.02 -5.02
N LYS A 233 29.32 -12.15 -6.35
CA LYS A 233 29.80 -11.08 -7.25
C LYS A 233 28.68 -10.38 -8.04
N ALA A 234 27.45 -10.87 -7.98
CA ALA A 234 26.34 -10.27 -8.71
C ALA A 234 26.04 -8.84 -8.24
N ARG A 235 26.08 -7.92 -9.20
CA ARG A 235 25.81 -6.49 -9.00
C ARG A 235 24.45 -6.13 -9.60
N VAL A 236 23.78 -5.17 -8.97
CA VAL A 236 22.55 -4.55 -9.48
C VAL A 236 22.80 -3.06 -9.65
N LEU A 237 22.42 -2.54 -10.81
CA LEU A 237 22.45 -1.11 -11.11
C LEU A 237 21.07 -0.49 -10.84
N PHE A 238 21.08 0.73 -10.36
CA PHE A 238 19.89 1.56 -10.14
C PHE A 238 20.06 2.91 -10.85
N ALA A 239 18.95 3.58 -11.12
CA ALA A 239 18.99 4.97 -11.53
C ALA A 239 19.10 5.89 -10.30
N GLN A 240 19.86 6.99 -10.37
CA GLN A 240 19.85 8.04 -9.35
C GLN A 240 18.45 8.64 -9.22
N GLY A 241 18.06 9.05 -8.01
CA GLY A 241 16.71 9.51 -7.70
C GLY A 241 15.70 8.38 -7.58
N ASN A 242 16.12 7.10 -7.53
CA ASN A 242 15.21 5.97 -7.40
C ASN A 242 14.48 5.96 -6.06
N PHE A 243 13.24 5.49 -6.09
CA PHE A 243 12.47 5.19 -4.89
C PHE A 243 11.64 3.91 -5.10
N TRP A 244 12.02 2.84 -4.41
CA TRP A 244 11.28 1.58 -4.42
C TRP A 244 10.94 1.05 -3.02
N GLY A 245 11.14 1.87 -1.97
CA GLY A 245 10.75 1.56 -0.60
C GLY A 245 11.70 2.09 0.48
N ARG A 246 11.51 1.60 1.70
CA ARG A 246 12.21 2.06 2.90
C ARG A 246 12.88 0.92 3.68
N THR A 247 13.05 -0.28 3.11
CA THR A 247 13.85 -1.36 3.70
C THR A 247 15.34 -1.04 3.65
N LEU A 248 16.16 -1.77 4.41
CA LEU A 248 17.62 -1.58 4.38
C LEU A 248 18.21 -1.79 2.98
N ALA A 249 17.66 -2.73 2.18
CA ALA A 249 18.10 -2.89 0.80
C ALA A 249 17.65 -1.70 -0.07
N ALA A 250 16.41 -1.23 0.08
CA ALA A 250 15.92 -0.09 -0.69
C ALA A 250 16.73 1.19 -0.42
N VAL A 251 16.97 1.52 0.85
CA VAL A 251 17.76 2.70 1.19
C VAL A 251 19.24 2.57 0.81
N SER A 252 19.74 1.34 0.63
CA SER A 252 21.11 1.10 0.16
C SER A 252 21.35 1.51 -1.29
N SER A 253 20.31 1.65 -2.11
CA SER A 253 20.39 2.14 -3.49
C SER A 253 20.02 3.62 -3.61
N SER A 254 19.54 4.24 -2.55
CA SER A 254 19.09 5.63 -2.54
C SER A 254 20.28 6.60 -2.54
N ASP A 255 20.12 7.71 -3.24
CA ASP A 255 21.02 8.87 -3.20
C ASP A 255 20.40 10.06 -2.40
N ASP A 256 19.23 9.87 -1.81
CA ASP A 256 18.58 10.82 -0.91
C ASP A 256 19.14 10.67 0.52
N PRO A 257 19.91 11.67 1.05
CA PRO A 257 20.47 11.61 2.39
C PRO A 257 19.43 11.46 3.52
N GLU A 258 18.21 11.96 3.32
CA GLU A 258 17.12 11.81 4.29
C GLU A 258 16.59 10.36 4.33
N ALA A 259 16.70 9.64 3.20
CA ALA A 259 16.27 8.26 3.11
C ALA A 259 17.31 7.27 3.67
N TYR A 260 18.60 7.46 3.36
CA TYR A 260 19.64 6.49 3.73
C TYR A 260 20.45 6.88 4.98
N GLY A 261 20.51 8.16 5.35
CA GLY A 261 21.36 8.67 6.42
C GLY A 261 21.12 7.97 7.76
N GLY A 262 22.19 7.43 8.37
CA GLY A 262 22.12 6.77 9.67
C GLY A 262 21.65 5.31 9.67
N PHE A 263 21.33 4.72 8.50
CA PHE A 263 20.83 3.34 8.39
C PHE A 263 21.84 2.32 7.85
N GLY A 264 23.13 2.69 7.73
CA GLY A 264 24.19 1.74 7.36
C GLY A 264 24.43 0.65 8.44
N PRO A 265 25.15 -0.46 8.11
CA PRO A 265 25.88 -0.69 6.85
C PRO A 265 24.95 -1.03 5.68
N TYR A 266 25.34 -0.55 4.48
CA TYR A 266 24.51 -0.70 3.29
C TYR A 266 24.75 -2.03 2.57
N MET A 267 23.74 -2.46 1.79
CA MET A 267 23.78 -3.68 0.99
C MET A 267 24.90 -3.60 -0.04
N PRO A 268 25.82 -4.59 -0.10
CA PRO A 268 26.87 -4.63 -1.12
C PRO A 268 26.32 -5.01 -2.51
N GLY A 269 27.08 -4.64 -3.55
CA GLY A 269 26.78 -4.98 -4.93
C GLY A 269 25.74 -4.07 -5.60
N PHE A 270 25.38 -2.94 -4.97
CA PHE A 270 24.52 -1.91 -5.53
C PHE A 270 25.35 -0.75 -6.06
N SER A 271 24.94 -0.18 -7.18
CA SER A 271 25.54 1.02 -7.79
C SER A 271 24.46 1.82 -8.49
N SER A 272 24.54 3.15 -8.42
CA SER A 272 23.58 4.06 -9.07
C SER A 272 24.21 4.81 -10.21
N LEU A 273 23.47 4.99 -11.30
CA LEU A 273 23.84 5.73 -12.51
C LEU A 273 22.89 6.92 -12.71
N PRO A 274 23.30 7.99 -13.40
CA PRO A 274 22.38 9.07 -13.73
C PRO A 274 21.11 8.56 -14.42
N TYR A 275 19.94 9.07 -13.99
CA TYR A 275 18.67 8.74 -14.64
C TYR A 275 18.58 9.36 -16.02
N ALA A 276 17.95 8.67 -16.97
CA ALA A 276 17.78 9.10 -18.36
C ALA A 276 19.12 9.33 -19.12
N ASP A 277 20.17 8.61 -18.71
CA ASP A 277 21.48 8.64 -19.37
C ASP A 277 21.89 7.23 -19.85
N PRO A 278 21.47 6.81 -21.06
CA PRO A 278 21.88 5.50 -21.62
C PRO A 278 23.39 5.39 -21.87
N ALA A 279 24.09 6.52 -22.06
CA ALA A 279 25.53 6.49 -22.27
C ALA A 279 26.29 6.09 -21.02
N ALA A 280 25.83 6.55 -19.84
CA ALA A 280 26.37 6.12 -18.55
C ALA A 280 26.12 4.62 -18.31
N LEU A 281 24.92 4.11 -18.67
CA LEU A 281 24.62 2.69 -18.59
C LEU A 281 25.52 1.88 -19.51
N ARG A 282 25.70 2.30 -20.77
CA ARG A 282 26.60 1.65 -21.76
C ARG A 282 28.01 1.54 -21.21
N ALA A 283 28.57 2.65 -20.73
CA ALA A 283 29.94 2.68 -20.21
C ALA A 283 30.14 1.72 -19.02
N GLU A 284 29.14 1.63 -18.12
CA GLU A 284 29.19 0.72 -16.98
C GLU A 284 29.06 -0.76 -17.42
N LEU A 285 28.18 -1.04 -18.37
CA LEU A 285 28.01 -2.39 -18.92
C LEU A 285 29.25 -2.86 -19.70
N GLU A 286 29.89 -1.98 -20.48
CA GLU A 286 31.16 -2.27 -21.14
C GLU A 286 32.31 -2.51 -20.15
N ARG A 287 32.31 -1.78 -19.03
CA ARG A 287 33.33 -1.90 -17.99
C ARG A 287 33.22 -3.19 -17.17
N ASP A 288 32.00 -3.57 -16.75
CA ASP A 288 31.80 -4.65 -15.78
C ASP A 288 30.51 -5.46 -16.01
N GLY A 289 29.98 -5.44 -17.21
CA GLY A 289 28.72 -6.12 -17.55
C GLY A 289 28.70 -7.61 -17.20
N ALA A 290 29.87 -8.27 -17.15
CA ALA A 290 29.99 -9.66 -16.76
C ALA A 290 29.46 -9.95 -15.33
N HIS A 291 29.57 -8.98 -14.40
CA HIS A 291 29.12 -9.10 -13.02
C HIS A 291 27.76 -8.45 -12.75
N ILE A 292 27.19 -7.71 -13.72
CA ILE A 292 25.90 -7.04 -13.55
C ILE A 292 24.77 -8.00 -13.91
N CYS A 293 23.89 -8.31 -12.95
CA CYS A 293 22.74 -9.19 -13.18
C CYS A 293 21.48 -8.44 -13.59
N ALA A 294 21.31 -7.18 -13.14
CA ALA A 294 20.12 -6.38 -13.46
C ALA A 294 20.39 -4.88 -13.44
N PHE A 295 19.59 -4.14 -14.20
CA PHE A 295 19.35 -2.71 -14.04
C PHE A 295 17.88 -2.50 -13.64
N MET A 296 17.64 -1.87 -12.48
CA MET A 296 16.32 -1.56 -11.96
C MET A 296 16.03 -0.07 -12.13
N VAL A 297 14.88 0.25 -12.74
CA VAL A 297 14.48 1.62 -13.06
C VAL A 297 12.97 1.82 -12.96
N GLU A 298 12.55 3.00 -12.51
CA GLU A 298 11.18 3.48 -12.68
C GLU A 298 11.03 4.05 -14.09
N PRO A 299 10.01 3.66 -14.89
CA PRO A 299 9.78 4.25 -16.23
C PRO A 299 9.61 5.77 -16.21
N ILE A 300 8.96 6.28 -15.15
CA ILE A 300 8.91 7.69 -14.77
C ILE A 300 9.20 7.71 -13.27
N GLN A 301 10.19 8.47 -12.83
CA GLN A 301 10.47 8.59 -11.41
C GLN A 301 9.39 9.43 -10.72
N GLY A 302 8.75 8.87 -9.69
CA GLY A 302 7.69 9.53 -8.94
C GLY A 302 8.22 10.45 -7.86
N GLU A 303 8.86 9.88 -6.85
CA GLU A 303 9.29 10.58 -5.64
C GLU A 303 10.42 11.61 -5.90
N ALA A 304 11.20 11.44 -6.94
CA ALA A 304 12.21 12.41 -7.38
C ALA A 304 11.61 13.71 -7.96
N GLY A 305 10.28 13.86 -7.98
CA GLY A 305 9.59 15.04 -8.49
C GLY A 305 9.00 14.86 -9.89
N VAL A 306 8.51 13.67 -10.21
CA VAL A 306 7.89 13.30 -11.49
C VAL A 306 8.84 13.54 -12.66
N VAL A 307 9.99 12.86 -12.64
CA VAL A 307 11.02 12.99 -13.68
C VAL A 307 10.68 12.05 -14.84
N VAL A 308 10.36 12.65 -15.99
CA VAL A 308 10.00 11.93 -17.23
C VAL A 308 11.22 11.86 -18.14
N PRO A 309 11.66 10.66 -18.56
CA PRO A 309 12.80 10.53 -19.46
C PRO A 309 12.43 10.95 -20.89
N PRO A 310 13.43 11.17 -21.79
CA PRO A 310 13.19 11.34 -23.20
C PRO A 310 12.47 10.13 -23.83
N ASP A 311 11.77 10.36 -24.94
CA ASP A 311 11.14 9.31 -25.74
C ASP A 311 12.18 8.26 -26.19
N GLY A 312 11.81 6.97 -26.09
CA GLY A 312 12.68 5.88 -26.47
C GLY A 312 13.78 5.52 -25.46
N TYR A 313 13.83 6.20 -24.31
CA TYR A 313 14.82 5.90 -23.27
C TYR A 313 14.80 4.43 -22.84
N LEU A 314 13.62 3.90 -22.50
CA LEU A 314 13.52 2.50 -22.07
C LEU A 314 13.86 1.52 -23.20
N ALA A 315 13.56 1.87 -24.45
CA ALA A 315 13.92 1.03 -25.59
C ALA A 315 15.45 0.93 -25.76
N GLU A 316 16.18 2.04 -25.62
CA GLU A 316 17.65 2.04 -25.65
C GLU A 316 18.23 1.28 -24.44
N VAL A 317 17.69 1.50 -23.24
CA VAL A 317 18.07 0.77 -22.01
C VAL A 317 17.86 -0.74 -22.19
N LYS A 318 16.70 -1.16 -22.73
CA LYS A 318 16.41 -2.59 -22.97
C LYS A 318 17.42 -3.21 -23.94
N ALA A 319 17.71 -2.54 -25.04
CA ALA A 319 18.69 -3.01 -26.03
C ALA A 319 20.11 -3.17 -25.43
N LEU A 320 20.52 -2.23 -24.58
CA LEU A 320 21.80 -2.33 -23.86
C LEU A 320 21.82 -3.50 -22.87
N CYS A 321 20.76 -3.68 -22.12
CA CYS A 321 20.62 -4.78 -21.18
C CYS A 321 20.68 -6.14 -21.91
N GLU A 322 19.98 -6.30 -23.02
CA GLU A 322 20.00 -7.52 -23.83
C GLU A 322 21.40 -7.81 -24.38
N GLN A 323 22.07 -6.80 -24.93
CA GLN A 323 23.42 -6.94 -25.49
C GLN A 323 24.42 -7.50 -24.46
N HIS A 324 24.26 -7.14 -23.18
CA HIS A 324 25.14 -7.54 -22.08
C HIS A 324 24.59 -8.67 -21.21
N ARG A 325 23.44 -9.26 -21.59
CA ARG A 325 22.75 -10.28 -20.80
C ARG A 325 22.49 -9.79 -19.37
N VAL A 326 21.87 -8.62 -19.23
CA VAL A 326 21.46 -7.99 -17.97
C VAL A 326 19.94 -7.90 -17.96
N LEU A 327 19.30 -8.26 -16.86
CA LEU A 327 17.85 -8.15 -16.73
C LEU A 327 17.44 -6.69 -16.57
N LEU A 328 16.44 -6.25 -17.33
CA LEU A 328 15.76 -4.99 -17.11
C LEU A 328 14.60 -5.21 -16.14
N ILE A 329 14.69 -4.60 -14.95
CA ILE A 329 13.61 -4.58 -13.97
C ILE A 329 12.92 -3.23 -14.06
N CYS A 330 11.64 -3.19 -14.43
CA CYS A 330 10.83 -1.98 -14.34
C CYS A 330 10.01 -1.98 -13.05
N ASP A 331 10.25 -0.96 -12.23
CA ASP A 331 9.37 -0.66 -11.09
C ASP A 331 8.15 0.14 -11.57
N GLU A 332 7.06 -0.58 -11.79
CA GLU A 332 5.77 -0.03 -12.23
C GLU A 332 4.80 0.16 -11.06
N VAL A 333 5.30 0.13 -9.83
CA VAL A 333 4.48 0.28 -8.62
C VAL A 333 3.70 1.60 -8.62
N GLN A 334 4.32 2.69 -9.11
CA GLN A 334 3.64 3.99 -9.20
C GLN A 334 3.14 4.30 -10.61
N THR A 335 3.83 3.85 -11.65
CA THR A 335 3.58 4.23 -13.04
C THR A 335 2.60 3.33 -13.77
N GLY A 336 2.49 2.08 -13.35
CA GLY A 336 1.65 1.06 -13.98
C GLY A 336 0.15 1.21 -13.70
N LEU A 337 -0.59 0.21 -14.12
CA LEU A 337 -2.01 0.02 -13.81
C LEU A 337 -2.88 1.22 -14.20
N GLY A 338 -2.68 1.69 -15.43
CA GLY A 338 -3.47 2.77 -16.04
C GLY A 338 -3.02 4.18 -15.69
N ARG A 339 -2.11 4.37 -14.70
CA ARG A 339 -1.68 5.70 -14.24
C ARG A 339 -1.14 6.58 -15.37
N CYS A 340 -0.30 6.04 -16.23
CA CYS A 340 0.32 6.77 -17.33
C CYS A 340 -0.46 6.71 -18.65
N GLY A 341 -1.68 6.15 -18.66
CA GLY A 341 -2.51 6.08 -19.85
C GLY A 341 -2.33 4.80 -20.67
N THR A 342 -1.51 3.87 -20.18
CA THR A 342 -1.28 2.54 -20.72
C THR A 342 -1.40 1.50 -19.60
N ARG A 343 -1.45 0.23 -19.93
CA ARG A 343 -1.47 -0.87 -18.96
C ARG A 343 -0.24 -0.82 -18.04
N LEU A 344 0.95 -0.76 -18.64
CA LEU A 344 2.24 -0.48 -18.00
C LEU A 344 2.82 0.80 -18.63
N CYS A 345 3.61 1.58 -17.90
CA CYS A 345 4.24 2.76 -18.46
C CYS A 345 5.30 2.40 -19.54
N SER A 346 5.95 1.25 -19.38
CA SER A 346 6.89 0.70 -20.38
C SER A 346 6.25 0.43 -21.75
N ASP A 347 4.92 0.28 -21.83
CA ASP A 347 4.18 0.13 -23.08
C ASP A 347 4.32 1.36 -24.01
N HIS A 348 4.62 2.57 -23.46
CA HIS A 348 4.82 3.79 -24.26
C HIS A 348 6.03 3.68 -25.20
N ASP A 349 7.08 3.01 -24.76
CA ASP A 349 8.29 2.77 -25.56
C ASP A 349 8.27 1.39 -26.25
N ALA A 350 7.12 0.69 -26.23
CA ALA A 350 6.96 -0.68 -26.73
C ALA A 350 7.98 -1.66 -26.10
N VAL A 351 8.35 -1.45 -24.87
CA VAL A 351 9.33 -2.27 -24.13
C VAL A 351 8.60 -3.27 -23.25
N ARG A 352 9.01 -4.53 -23.35
CA ARG A 352 8.65 -5.60 -22.41
C ARG A 352 9.87 -5.84 -21.50
N PRO A 353 9.82 -5.37 -20.23
CA PRO A 353 10.89 -5.64 -19.27
C PRO A 353 11.04 -7.13 -18.97
N ASP A 354 12.21 -7.57 -18.51
CA ASP A 354 12.41 -8.96 -18.09
C ASP A 354 11.71 -9.26 -16.76
N VAL A 355 11.61 -8.23 -15.90
CA VAL A 355 10.91 -8.29 -14.62
C VAL A 355 10.10 -7.02 -14.44
N VAL A 356 8.85 -7.17 -14.02
CA VAL A 356 7.96 -6.04 -13.66
C VAL A 356 7.56 -6.16 -12.20
N VAL A 357 7.68 -5.06 -11.46
CA VAL A 357 7.17 -4.95 -10.09
C VAL A 357 5.88 -4.15 -10.10
N LEU A 358 4.80 -4.74 -9.56
CA LEU A 358 3.48 -4.12 -9.39
C LEU A 358 3.14 -3.96 -7.92
N GLY A 359 2.35 -2.95 -7.61
CA GLY A 359 1.88 -2.67 -6.25
C GLY A 359 0.78 -1.63 -6.25
N LYS A 360 0.64 -0.87 -5.17
CA LYS A 360 -0.29 0.27 -5.06
C LYS A 360 -1.68 -0.03 -5.65
N ALA A 361 -1.98 0.46 -6.87
CA ALA A 361 -3.28 0.30 -7.52
C ALA A 361 -3.65 -1.15 -7.89
N LEU A 362 -2.75 -2.13 -7.68
CA LEU A 362 -3.07 -3.55 -7.88
C LEU A 362 -4.23 -4.01 -6.99
N SER A 363 -4.49 -3.32 -5.88
CA SER A 363 -5.63 -3.59 -5.00
C SER A 363 -6.77 -2.57 -5.12
N GLY A 364 -6.67 -1.56 -6.00
CA GLY A 364 -7.61 -0.45 -6.01
C GLY A 364 -7.66 0.35 -4.71
N GLY A 365 -6.58 0.30 -3.91
CA GLY A 365 -6.44 1.07 -2.68
C GLY A 365 -7.15 0.51 -1.45
N VAL A 366 -7.64 -0.75 -1.47
CA VAL A 366 -8.41 -1.31 -0.33
C VAL A 366 -7.56 -2.15 0.63
N LEU A 367 -6.45 -2.74 0.17
CA LEU A 367 -5.47 -3.45 1.02
C LEU A 367 -4.10 -3.54 0.33
N PRO A 368 -3.01 -3.82 1.07
CA PRO A 368 -1.70 -4.01 0.45
C PRO A 368 -1.66 -5.27 -0.42
N VAL A 369 -1.33 -5.09 -1.71
CA VAL A 369 -1.05 -6.17 -2.67
C VAL A 369 0.07 -5.73 -3.59
N ALA A 370 1.02 -6.60 -3.83
CA ALA A 370 2.08 -6.44 -4.82
C ALA A 370 2.29 -7.74 -5.58
N ALA A 371 2.93 -7.66 -6.74
CA ALA A 371 3.28 -8.82 -7.55
C ALA A 371 4.56 -8.56 -8.34
N VAL A 372 5.29 -9.62 -8.60
CA VAL A 372 6.45 -9.62 -9.51
C VAL A 372 6.12 -10.53 -10.68
N LEU A 373 6.26 -10.00 -11.89
CA LEU A 373 6.06 -10.72 -13.14
C LEU A 373 7.42 -11.01 -13.79
N ALA A 374 7.63 -12.20 -14.28
CA ALA A 374 8.78 -12.60 -15.07
C ALA A 374 8.47 -13.90 -15.83
N ASP A 375 9.30 -14.22 -16.83
CA ASP A 375 9.21 -15.48 -17.52
C ASP A 375 9.90 -16.62 -16.75
N ASP A 376 9.65 -17.87 -17.18
CA ASP A 376 10.12 -19.09 -16.54
C ASP A 376 11.62 -19.08 -16.27
N GLU A 377 12.43 -18.60 -17.22
CA GLU A 377 13.90 -18.53 -17.10
C GLU A 377 14.36 -17.75 -15.87
N VAL A 378 13.65 -16.69 -15.50
CA VAL A 378 13.95 -15.87 -14.33
C VAL A 378 13.22 -16.40 -13.10
N MET A 379 11.91 -16.59 -13.21
CA MET A 379 11.06 -16.90 -12.05
C MET A 379 11.39 -18.25 -11.43
N LEU A 380 11.69 -19.28 -12.22
CA LEU A 380 11.93 -20.64 -11.75
C LEU A 380 13.36 -20.87 -11.22
N THR A 381 14.21 -19.86 -11.20
CA THR A 381 15.52 -19.91 -10.50
C THR A 381 15.33 -20.01 -8.98
N VAL A 382 14.24 -19.46 -8.43
CA VAL A 382 13.90 -19.58 -7.00
C VAL A 382 13.08 -20.84 -6.74
N ARG A 383 13.62 -21.72 -5.89
CA ARG A 383 13.05 -23.03 -5.57
C ARG A 383 12.26 -23.01 -4.27
N PRO A 384 11.41 -24.03 -4.01
CA PRO A 384 10.66 -24.15 -2.75
C PRO A 384 11.56 -23.99 -1.53
N GLY A 385 11.13 -23.13 -0.59
CA GLY A 385 11.84 -22.83 0.66
C GLY A 385 12.85 -21.66 0.56
N GLN A 386 13.16 -21.15 -0.62
CA GLN A 386 14.18 -20.09 -0.79
C GLN A 386 13.63 -18.67 -0.72
N HIS A 387 12.34 -18.50 -0.98
CA HIS A 387 11.65 -17.21 -0.89
C HIS A 387 10.18 -17.42 -0.53
N GLY A 388 9.54 -16.43 0.09
CA GLY A 388 8.14 -16.51 0.43
C GLY A 388 7.66 -15.36 1.31
N SER A 389 6.33 -15.37 1.54
CA SER A 389 5.62 -14.46 2.41
C SER A 389 4.47 -15.21 3.08
N THR A 390 4.15 -14.87 4.33
CA THR A 390 2.97 -15.43 5.00
C THR A 390 1.68 -14.99 4.33
N TYR A 391 1.61 -13.73 3.91
CA TYR A 391 0.41 -13.12 3.33
C TYR A 391 0.41 -13.02 1.81
N GLY A 392 1.57 -13.10 1.14
CA GLY A 392 1.65 -13.03 -0.33
C GLY A 392 0.82 -14.12 -0.99
N GLY A 393 -0.14 -13.75 -1.84
CA GLY A 393 -1.07 -14.66 -2.51
C GLY A 393 -2.18 -15.21 -1.62
N ASN A 394 -2.55 -14.50 -0.56
CA ASN A 394 -3.72 -14.87 0.24
C ASN A 394 -5.02 -14.71 -0.57
N PRO A 395 -6.07 -15.50 -0.27
CA PRO A 395 -7.32 -15.49 -1.04
C PRO A 395 -7.96 -14.13 -1.15
N LEU A 396 -7.96 -13.36 -0.05
CA LEU A 396 -8.54 -12.03 -0.02
C LEU A 396 -7.83 -11.07 -0.99
N ALA A 397 -6.50 -11.04 -0.95
CA ALA A 397 -5.69 -10.22 -1.83
C ALA A 397 -5.83 -10.62 -3.31
N CYS A 398 -5.90 -11.92 -3.60
CA CYS A 398 -6.09 -12.42 -4.96
C CYS A 398 -7.43 -11.97 -5.55
N ARG A 399 -8.55 -12.14 -4.84
CA ARG A 399 -9.87 -11.69 -5.31
C ARG A 399 -9.95 -10.19 -5.52
N VAL A 400 -9.38 -9.41 -4.58
CA VAL A 400 -9.35 -7.95 -4.68
C VAL A 400 -8.50 -7.50 -5.87
N ALA A 401 -7.32 -8.08 -6.06
CA ALA A 401 -6.44 -7.71 -7.18
C ALA A 401 -7.08 -8.07 -8.54
N THR A 402 -7.70 -9.25 -8.66
CA THR A 402 -8.44 -9.62 -9.87
C THR A 402 -9.54 -8.61 -10.17
N ALA A 403 -10.39 -8.28 -9.17
CA ALA A 403 -11.45 -7.28 -9.33
C ALA A 403 -10.90 -5.90 -9.71
N ALA A 404 -9.75 -5.49 -9.16
CA ALA A 404 -9.11 -4.22 -9.48
C ALA A 404 -8.58 -4.18 -10.93
N LEU A 405 -8.00 -5.28 -11.42
CA LEU A 405 -7.55 -5.41 -12.82
C LEU A 405 -8.73 -5.47 -13.79
N GLU A 406 -9.82 -6.15 -13.41
CA GLU A 406 -11.05 -6.17 -14.20
C GLU A 406 -11.64 -4.77 -14.35
N VAL A 407 -11.72 -3.97 -13.28
CA VAL A 407 -12.19 -2.59 -13.32
C VAL A 407 -11.32 -1.75 -14.27
N LEU A 408 -9.99 -1.87 -14.20
CA LEU A 408 -9.10 -1.16 -15.12
C LEU A 408 -9.43 -1.46 -16.59
N ARG A 409 -9.69 -2.73 -16.92
CA ARG A 409 -10.02 -3.18 -18.27
C ARG A 409 -11.43 -2.80 -18.71
N GLU A 410 -12.43 -3.13 -17.90
CA GLU A 410 -13.85 -2.95 -18.23
C GLU A 410 -14.24 -1.48 -18.36
N GLU A 411 -13.73 -0.63 -17.46
CA GLU A 411 -13.99 0.81 -17.46
C GLU A 411 -13.00 1.60 -18.32
N LYS A 412 -12.05 0.92 -18.98
CA LYS A 412 -11.05 1.53 -19.87
C LYS A 412 -10.31 2.68 -19.19
N LEU A 413 -9.85 2.43 -17.95
CA LEU A 413 -9.28 3.50 -17.13
C LEU A 413 -7.96 4.03 -17.67
N ALA A 414 -7.15 3.20 -18.35
CA ALA A 414 -5.94 3.65 -19.02
C ALA A 414 -6.23 4.66 -20.14
N GLU A 415 -7.18 4.34 -21.01
CA GLU A 415 -7.61 5.22 -22.10
C GLU A 415 -8.25 6.51 -21.56
N ASN A 416 -9.06 6.40 -20.49
CA ASN A 416 -9.61 7.58 -19.82
C ASN A 416 -8.49 8.47 -19.26
N ALA A 417 -7.49 7.91 -18.58
CA ALA A 417 -6.34 8.64 -18.06
C ALA A 417 -5.57 9.36 -19.17
N GLN A 418 -5.38 8.72 -20.33
CA GLN A 418 -4.74 9.34 -21.50
C GLN A 418 -5.53 10.55 -22.03
N VAL A 419 -6.85 10.39 -22.18
CA VAL A 419 -7.72 11.48 -22.67
C VAL A 419 -7.78 12.64 -21.68
N ARG A 420 -7.98 12.36 -20.38
CA ARG A 420 -8.06 13.39 -19.34
C ARG A 420 -6.70 14.07 -19.10
N GLY A 421 -5.61 13.31 -19.13
CA GLY A 421 -4.26 13.84 -19.04
C GLY A 421 -3.93 14.82 -20.16
N ARG A 422 -4.34 14.51 -21.40
CA ARG A 422 -4.20 15.44 -22.53
C ARG A 422 -5.01 16.72 -22.30
N HIS A 423 -6.27 16.59 -21.92
CA HIS A 423 -7.14 17.73 -21.67
C HIS A 423 -6.60 18.65 -20.55
N LEU A 424 -6.11 18.06 -19.44
CA LEU A 424 -5.50 18.82 -18.36
C LEU A 424 -4.23 19.56 -18.84
N ARG A 425 -3.38 18.88 -19.61
CA ARG A 425 -2.16 19.48 -20.16
C ARG A 425 -2.47 20.68 -21.04
N GLU A 426 -3.41 20.54 -21.97
CA GLU A 426 -3.86 21.62 -22.84
C GLU A 426 -4.38 22.83 -22.02
N GLY A 427 -5.14 22.57 -20.95
CA GLY A 427 -5.63 23.59 -20.04
C GLY A 427 -4.50 24.31 -19.27
N ILE A 428 -3.51 23.56 -18.78
CA ILE A 428 -2.34 24.14 -18.08
C ILE A 428 -1.48 24.93 -19.05
N GLU A 429 -1.25 24.46 -20.27
CA GLU A 429 -0.50 25.18 -21.31
C GLU A 429 -1.20 26.48 -21.69
N TRP A 430 -2.52 26.49 -21.77
CA TRP A 430 -3.29 27.72 -22.02
C TRP A 430 -3.12 28.77 -20.89
N LEU A 431 -2.93 28.33 -19.64
CA LEU A 431 -2.69 29.23 -18.49
C LEU A 431 -1.26 29.78 -18.43
N ARG A 432 -0.32 29.26 -19.24
CA ARG A 432 1.05 29.79 -19.26
C ARG A 432 1.08 31.22 -19.79
N PRO A 433 1.83 32.15 -19.15
CA PRO A 433 2.02 33.50 -19.67
C PRO A 433 2.65 33.41 -21.06
N LYS A 434 2.02 34.06 -22.06
CA LYS A 434 2.58 34.17 -23.42
C LYS A 434 3.90 34.97 -23.33
N GLY A 435 5.05 34.31 -23.47
CA GLY A 435 6.36 34.95 -23.43
C GLY A 435 7.43 34.28 -22.58
N THR A 436 7.10 33.28 -21.78
CA THR A 436 8.09 32.50 -21.06
C THR A 436 8.48 31.28 -21.90
N SER A 437 9.63 31.33 -22.59
CA SER A 437 10.29 30.19 -23.23
C SER A 437 10.86 29.25 -22.16
N GLY A 438 9.98 28.55 -21.44
CA GLY A 438 10.35 27.49 -20.51
C GLY A 438 10.46 26.18 -21.27
N ASN A 439 11.54 25.46 -21.03
CA ASN A 439 11.90 24.17 -21.59
C ASN A 439 10.71 23.18 -21.63
N PRO A 440 10.29 22.67 -22.80
CA PRO A 440 9.14 21.77 -22.93
C PRO A 440 9.33 20.38 -22.31
N ARG A 441 10.46 20.09 -21.68
CA ARG A 441 10.78 18.79 -21.08
C ARG A 441 9.85 18.35 -19.92
N GLY A 442 9.04 19.26 -19.33
CA GLY A 442 8.04 18.93 -18.33
C GLY A 442 6.67 18.49 -18.88
N ALA A 443 6.49 18.43 -20.21
CA ALA A 443 5.17 18.28 -20.81
C ALA A 443 4.54 16.88 -20.73
N ARG A 444 5.32 15.83 -20.49
CA ARG A 444 4.81 14.45 -20.29
C ARG A 444 4.32 14.16 -18.85
N ALA A 445 4.80 14.92 -17.88
CA ALA A 445 4.44 14.75 -16.46
C ALA A 445 2.94 14.90 -16.13
N GLY A 446 2.15 15.50 -17.04
CA GLY A 446 0.73 15.75 -16.80
C GLY A 446 -0.17 14.51 -16.76
N ALA A 447 0.24 13.38 -17.32
CA ALA A 447 -0.60 12.17 -17.35
C ALA A 447 -0.62 11.43 -16.00
N SER A 448 0.46 11.48 -15.22
CA SER A 448 0.54 10.81 -13.92
C SER A 448 -0.26 11.48 -12.80
N ALA A 449 -0.63 12.78 -12.98
CA ALA A 449 -1.30 13.57 -11.95
C ALA A 449 -2.84 13.56 -12.05
N VAL A 450 -3.44 12.94 -13.09
CA VAL A 450 -4.90 13.00 -13.30
C VAL A 450 -5.54 11.72 -12.78
N GLY A 451 -6.26 11.83 -11.68
CA GLY A 451 -7.18 10.79 -11.21
C GLY A 451 -8.32 10.56 -12.21
N CYS A 452 -8.73 9.30 -12.41
CA CYS A 452 -9.89 8.96 -13.22
C CYS A 452 -11.16 9.54 -12.60
N ASP A 453 -11.90 10.35 -13.37
CA ASP A 453 -13.22 10.83 -12.98
C ASP A 453 -14.27 9.80 -13.47
N CYS A 454 -14.74 8.93 -12.58
CA CYS A 454 -15.77 7.93 -12.87
C CYS A 454 -17.19 8.42 -12.54
N ASP A 455 -17.38 9.72 -12.31
CA ASP A 455 -18.71 10.24 -11.94
C ASP A 455 -19.53 10.60 -13.19
N ARG A 456 -20.33 9.62 -13.68
CA ARG A 456 -21.41 9.88 -14.64
C ARG A 456 -22.63 10.40 -13.90
N GLY A 457 -22.77 11.71 -13.86
CA GLY A 457 -24.07 12.38 -13.75
C GLY A 457 -24.66 12.55 -12.36
N ARG A 458 -24.49 13.71 -11.80
CA ARG A 458 -25.57 14.50 -11.18
C ARG A 458 -25.21 15.98 -11.20
N ARG A 459 -26.04 16.77 -11.88
CA ARG A 459 -26.01 18.24 -11.80
C ARG A 459 -26.59 18.65 -10.44
N GLY A 460 -25.81 19.37 -9.67
CA GLY A 460 -26.27 20.00 -8.45
C GLY A 460 -25.15 20.91 -7.93
N GLY A 461 -25.38 22.25 -8.03
CA GLY A 461 -24.38 23.24 -7.63
C GLY A 461 -24.16 23.22 -6.13
N GLU A 462 -22.91 23.16 -5.72
CA GLU A 462 -22.45 23.60 -4.39
C GLU A 462 -21.11 24.30 -4.54
N SER A 463 -21.07 25.53 -4.02
CA SER A 463 -19.89 26.40 -3.92
C SER A 463 -19.03 25.95 -2.75
N GLY A 464 -17.76 25.65 -3.00
CA GLY A 464 -16.75 25.41 -1.96
C GLY A 464 -16.01 24.09 -2.13
N VAL A 465 -15.21 23.95 -3.17
CA VAL A 465 -14.37 22.77 -3.39
C VAL A 465 -12.92 23.15 -3.12
N GLY A 466 -12.32 22.56 -2.07
CA GLY A 466 -10.89 22.61 -1.81
C GLY A 466 -10.13 21.56 -2.61
N CYS A 467 -8.90 21.82 -2.95
CA CYS A 467 -7.99 20.87 -3.60
C CYS A 467 -6.89 20.46 -2.60
N VAL A 468 -6.68 19.17 -2.42
CA VAL A 468 -5.55 18.63 -1.63
C VAL A 468 -4.45 18.23 -2.60
N SER A 469 -3.39 19.02 -2.64
CA SER A 469 -2.18 18.69 -3.41
C SER A 469 -0.95 18.79 -2.50
N HIS A 470 -0.04 17.84 -2.62
CA HIS A 470 1.23 17.89 -1.89
C HIS A 470 2.30 18.53 -2.78
N HIS A 471 2.94 19.58 -2.27
CA HIS A 471 4.21 20.06 -2.81
C HIS A 471 5.31 19.27 -2.08
N VAL A 472 5.93 18.35 -2.77
CA VAL A 472 7.21 17.78 -2.31
C VAL A 472 8.26 18.88 -2.57
N ARG A 473 8.90 19.33 -1.51
CA ARG A 473 10.08 20.20 -1.60
C ARG A 473 11.31 19.38 -1.82
#